data_8834d38d0c08c0e84b89d450b7947838
#
_entry.id   8834d38d0c08c0e84b89d450b7947838
#
_cell.length_a   1.000
_cell.length_b   1.000
_cell.length_c   1.000
_cell.angle_alpha   90.00
_cell.angle_beta   90.00
_cell.angle_gamma   90.00
#
_symmetry.space_group_name_H-M   'P 1'
#
loop_
_entity.id
_entity.type
_entity.pdbx_description
1 polymer ?
#
loop_
_entity_poly.entity_id
_entity_poly.type
_entity_poly.pdbx_seq_one_letter_code
_entity_poly.pdbx_strand_id
1 'polypeptide(L)'
;MSASPTITDDITAVSEVPKRIIAAWAANDADAFAEVFTEDATMVLPGVFVSGRDGIRGYMAGAYAGPLRGTRVAGEPISVRFTGADGAILVTRGGVLVGDETQPAPERAVHATWVLAKQDGRWLLTAYQNSPANAV
;
A
#
# COMPACT_ATOMS: atom_id res chain seq x y z
N MET A 1 -20.90 -0.94 -25.95
CA MET A 1 -19.50 -0.75 -26.34
C MET A 1 -18.72 -0.26 -25.13
N SER A 2 -17.73 -0.99 -24.76
CA SER A 2 -16.89 -0.56 -23.65
C SER A 2 -15.82 0.39 -24.17
N ALA A 3 -15.73 1.57 -23.60
CA ALA A 3 -14.62 2.46 -23.85
C ALA A 3 -13.37 1.94 -23.15
N SER A 4 -12.23 2.08 -23.79
CA SER A 4 -10.97 1.84 -23.11
C SER A 4 -10.81 2.88 -22.00
N PRO A 5 -10.30 2.51 -20.82
CA PRO A 5 -10.02 3.49 -19.78
C PRO A 5 -9.07 4.55 -20.30
N THR A 6 -9.37 5.80 -19.98
CA THR A 6 -8.49 6.90 -20.32
C THR A 6 -7.36 6.96 -19.28
N ILE A 7 -6.28 7.71 -19.61
CA ILE A 7 -5.21 7.96 -18.65
C ILE A 7 -5.78 8.60 -17.38
N THR A 8 -6.77 9.51 -17.52
CA THR A 8 -7.41 10.13 -16.36
C THR A 8 -8.10 9.10 -15.48
N ASP A 9 -8.82 8.14 -16.08
CA ASP A 9 -9.48 7.08 -15.31
C ASP A 9 -8.45 6.19 -14.61
N ASP A 10 -7.36 5.87 -15.29
CA ASP A 10 -6.28 5.07 -14.69
C ASP A 10 -5.58 5.84 -13.56
N ILE A 11 -5.35 7.13 -13.71
CA ILE A 11 -4.77 7.95 -12.64
C ILE A 11 -5.66 7.91 -11.40
N THR A 12 -6.98 8.06 -11.58
CA THR A 12 -7.94 7.98 -10.49
C THR A 12 -7.90 6.60 -9.83
N ALA A 13 -7.97 5.54 -10.64
CA ALA A 13 -7.98 4.16 -10.14
C ALA A 13 -6.69 3.81 -9.39
N VAL A 14 -5.54 4.24 -9.92
CA VAL A 14 -4.24 4.03 -9.28
C VAL A 14 -4.18 4.77 -7.95
N SER A 15 -4.69 6.01 -7.91
CA SER A 15 -4.70 6.82 -6.69
C SER A 15 -5.61 6.27 -5.60
N GLU A 16 -6.58 5.43 -5.96
CA GLU A 16 -7.46 4.78 -4.98
C GLU A 16 -6.77 3.63 -4.25
N VAL A 17 -5.71 3.04 -4.80
CA VAL A 17 -5.04 1.88 -4.19
C VAL A 17 -4.48 2.20 -2.81
N PRO A 18 -3.70 3.28 -2.61
CA PRO A 18 -3.24 3.64 -1.26
C PRO A 18 -4.41 3.91 -0.30
N LYS A 19 -5.50 4.50 -0.79
CA LYS A 19 -6.67 4.78 0.05
C LYS A 19 -7.31 3.50 0.57
N ARG A 20 -7.34 2.44 -0.25
CA ARG A 20 -7.85 1.13 0.17
C ARG A 20 -6.97 0.51 1.25
N ILE A 21 -5.66 0.65 1.14
CA ILE A 21 -4.71 0.20 2.16
C ILE A 21 -4.93 0.97 3.46
N ILE A 22 -5.07 2.29 3.38
CA ILE A 22 -5.31 3.13 4.56
C ILE A 22 -6.60 2.73 5.26
N ALA A 23 -7.67 2.50 4.49
CA ALA A 23 -8.97 2.10 5.05
C ALA A 23 -8.89 0.72 5.72
N ALA A 24 -8.24 -0.25 5.08
CA ALA A 24 -8.07 -1.59 5.64
C ALA A 24 -7.26 -1.56 6.93
N TRP A 25 -6.20 -0.75 6.96
CA TRP A 25 -5.38 -0.61 8.17
C TRP A 25 -6.17 0.05 9.29
N ALA A 26 -6.92 1.10 9.00
CA ALA A 26 -7.74 1.78 10.02
C ALA A 26 -8.73 0.83 10.68
N ALA A 27 -9.21 -0.16 9.94
CA ALA A 27 -10.10 -1.19 10.46
C ALA A 27 -9.33 -2.36 11.08
N ASN A 28 -7.99 -2.37 11.01
CA ASN A 28 -7.13 -3.50 11.38
C ASN A 28 -7.63 -4.80 10.73
N ASP A 29 -8.00 -4.72 9.45
CA ASP A 29 -8.63 -5.79 8.69
C ASP A 29 -7.60 -6.39 7.74
N ALA A 30 -7.01 -7.52 8.14
CA ALA A 30 -5.97 -8.18 7.35
C ALA A 30 -6.51 -8.74 6.03
N ASP A 31 -7.76 -9.20 6.01
CA ASP A 31 -8.38 -9.70 4.78
C ASP A 31 -8.55 -8.58 3.76
N ALA A 32 -9.10 -7.45 4.16
CA ALA A 32 -9.27 -6.29 3.29
C ALA A 32 -7.92 -5.76 2.81
N PHE A 33 -6.91 -5.76 3.68
CA PHE A 33 -5.54 -5.36 3.34
C PHE A 33 -4.99 -6.27 2.22
N ALA A 34 -5.09 -7.57 2.40
CA ALA A 34 -4.56 -8.55 1.44
C ALA A 34 -5.27 -8.51 0.09
N GLU A 35 -6.57 -8.18 0.08
CA GLU A 35 -7.35 -8.10 -1.16
C GLU A 35 -6.86 -7.01 -2.11
N VAL A 36 -6.10 -6.04 -1.63
CA VAL A 36 -5.52 -4.99 -2.48
C VAL A 36 -4.33 -5.52 -3.30
N PHE A 37 -3.76 -6.66 -2.91
CA PHE A 37 -2.55 -7.23 -3.51
C PHE A 37 -2.90 -8.27 -4.58
N THR A 38 -1.99 -8.43 -5.54
CA THR A 38 -2.06 -9.55 -6.47
C THR A 38 -1.72 -10.85 -5.73
N GLU A 39 -2.07 -12.00 -6.33
CA GLU A 39 -1.80 -13.30 -5.70
C GLU A 39 -0.32 -13.55 -5.46
N ASP A 40 0.54 -13.07 -6.37
CA ASP A 40 1.99 -13.25 -6.32
C ASP A 40 2.73 -12.04 -5.79
N ALA A 41 2.05 -11.14 -5.10
CA ALA A 41 2.64 -9.91 -4.63
C ALA A 41 3.73 -10.13 -3.59
N THR A 42 4.61 -9.14 -3.47
CA THR A 42 5.64 -9.13 -2.43
C THR A 42 5.51 -7.88 -1.57
N MET A 43 5.85 -8.01 -0.30
CA MET A 43 5.88 -6.88 0.64
C MET A 43 7.20 -6.91 1.39
N VAL A 44 7.98 -5.83 1.26
CA VAL A 44 9.28 -5.70 1.91
C VAL A 44 9.21 -4.53 2.88
N LEU A 45 9.45 -4.82 4.14
CA LEU A 45 9.54 -3.85 5.22
C LEU A 45 10.93 -3.99 5.85
N PRO A 46 11.40 -3.03 6.66
CA PRO A 46 12.70 -3.19 7.30
C PRO A 46 12.79 -4.52 8.06
N GLY A 47 13.71 -5.38 7.63
CA GLY A 47 13.91 -6.69 8.23
C GLY A 47 12.85 -7.73 7.91
N VAL A 48 11.89 -7.44 7.02
CA VAL A 48 10.75 -8.34 6.74
C VAL A 48 10.57 -8.51 5.24
N PHE A 49 10.43 -9.76 4.81
CA PHE A 49 10.02 -10.08 3.44
C PHE A 49 8.85 -11.05 3.51
N VAL A 50 7.76 -10.70 2.85
CA VAL A 50 6.56 -11.54 2.79
C VAL A 50 6.17 -11.71 1.33
N SER A 51 5.88 -12.93 0.93
CA SER A 51 5.55 -13.29 -0.44
C SER A 51 4.15 -13.89 -0.53
N GLY A 52 3.38 -13.42 -1.51
CA GLY A 52 2.05 -13.92 -1.80
C GLY A 52 0.96 -13.26 -0.98
N ARG A 53 -0.24 -13.18 -1.58
CA ARG A 53 -1.41 -12.57 -0.91
C ARG A 53 -1.71 -13.24 0.43
N ASP A 54 -1.68 -14.57 0.46
CA ASP A 54 -1.98 -15.30 1.70
C ASP A 54 -0.92 -15.08 2.76
N GLY A 55 0.36 -15.01 2.35
CA GLY A 55 1.44 -14.68 3.27
C GLY A 55 1.28 -13.28 3.86
N ILE A 56 0.90 -12.32 3.03
CA ILE A 56 0.64 -10.94 3.45
C ILE A 56 -0.54 -10.90 4.43
N ARG A 57 -1.61 -11.63 4.12
CA ARG A 57 -2.77 -11.72 5.02
C ARG A 57 -2.36 -12.25 6.39
N GLY A 58 -1.63 -13.35 6.41
CA GLY A 58 -1.19 -13.96 7.68
C GLY A 58 -0.27 -13.05 8.49
N TYR A 59 0.68 -12.40 7.81
CA TYR A 59 1.57 -11.46 8.48
C TYR A 59 0.79 -10.30 9.10
N MET A 60 -0.12 -9.69 8.35
CA MET A 60 -0.90 -8.55 8.86
C MET A 60 -1.88 -8.96 9.94
N ALA A 61 -2.46 -10.16 9.85
CA ALA A 61 -3.34 -10.66 10.92
C ALA A 61 -2.58 -10.74 12.25
N GLY A 62 -1.36 -11.27 12.22
CA GLY A 62 -0.52 -11.32 13.41
C GLY A 62 -0.12 -9.93 13.91
N ALA A 63 0.21 -9.03 13.00
CA ALA A 63 0.60 -7.66 13.34
C ALA A 63 -0.57 -6.89 13.98
N TYR A 64 -1.76 -7.01 13.43
CA TYR A 64 -2.96 -6.33 13.98
C TYR A 64 -3.40 -6.93 15.32
N ALA A 65 -3.08 -8.19 15.57
CA ALA A 65 -3.35 -8.81 16.86
C ALA A 65 -2.28 -8.46 17.90
N GLY A 66 -1.17 -7.90 17.49
CA GLY A 66 -0.01 -7.62 18.34
C GLY A 66 0.53 -6.20 18.18
N PRO A 67 1.74 -6.03 17.61
CA PRO A 67 2.44 -4.74 17.62
C PRO A 67 1.70 -3.60 16.95
N LEU A 68 0.86 -3.89 15.95
CA LEU A 68 0.15 -2.86 15.20
C LEU A 68 -1.31 -2.73 15.57
N ARG A 69 -1.71 -3.35 16.67
CA ARG A 69 -3.10 -3.29 17.15
C ARG A 69 -3.53 -1.86 17.38
N GLY A 70 -4.65 -1.48 16.77
CA GLY A 70 -5.24 -0.15 16.96
C GLY A 70 -4.52 0.97 16.24
N THR A 71 -3.46 0.67 15.47
CA THR A 71 -2.76 1.69 14.71
C THR A 71 -3.49 2.02 13.41
N ARG A 72 -3.12 3.15 12.82
CA ARG A 72 -3.56 3.59 11.50
C ARG A 72 -2.32 3.93 10.68
N VAL A 73 -2.49 4.25 9.41
CA VAL A 73 -1.37 4.71 8.57
C VAL A 73 -1.79 5.97 7.83
N ALA A 74 -0.79 6.76 7.48
CA ALA A 74 -0.93 7.88 6.56
C ALA A 74 -0.01 7.65 5.38
N GLY A 75 -0.35 8.23 4.23
CA GLY A 75 0.49 8.21 3.06
C GLY A 75 0.07 9.28 2.10
N GLU A 76 1.00 10.17 1.76
CA GLU A 76 0.76 11.24 0.78
C GLU A 76 1.53 10.92 -0.50
N PRO A 77 0.87 10.98 -1.67
CA PRO A 77 1.57 10.75 -2.93
C PRO A 77 2.63 11.83 -3.18
N ILE A 78 3.83 11.38 -3.57
CA ILE A 78 4.91 12.26 -3.99
C ILE A 78 5.08 12.17 -5.51
N SER A 79 4.91 10.96 -6.06
CA SER A 79 5.15 10.69 -7.47
C SER A 79 4.20 9.59 -7.94
N VAL A 80 3.67 9.77 -9.15
CA VAL A 80 2.85 8.76 -9.83
C VAL A 80 3.32 8.71 -11.27
N ARG A 81 3.66 7.53 -11.78
CA ARG A 81 4.02 7.36 -13.20
C ARG A 81 3.57 6.00 -13.69
N PHE A 82 3.26 5.94 -14.98
CA PHE A 82 2.90 4.68 -15.62
C PHE A 82 4.11 4.07 -16.30
N THR A 83 4.21 2.74 -16.23
CA THR A 83 5.29 1.99 -16.89
C THR A 83 4.80 1.32 -18.16
N GLY A 84 3.55 1.58 -18.53
CA GLY A 84 2.86 1.01 -19.67
C GLY A 84 1.37 1.07 -19.40
N ALA A 85 0.58 0.38 -20.23
CA ALA A 85 -0.87 0.39 -20.08
C ALA A 85 -1.34 -0.31 -18.80
N ASP A 86 -0.57 -1.28 -18.31
CA ASP A 86 -0.99 -2.14 -17.20
C ASP A 86 -0.05 -2.06 -16.00
N GLY A 87 0.80 -1.06 -15.92
CA GLY A 87 1.73 -0.90 -14.82
C GLY A 87 1.83 0.55 -14.36
N ALA A 88 2.01 0.74 -13.05
CA ALA A 88 2.22 2.07 -12.48
C ALA A 88 3.11 1.95 -11.25
N ILE A 89 3.84 3.02 -10.99
CA ILE A 89 4.69 3.12 -9.80
C ILE A 89 4.31 4.40 -9.06
N LEU A 90 3.99 4.25 -7.77
CA LEU A 90 3.72 5.37 -6.88
C LEU A 90 4.82 5.43 -5.83
N VAL A 91 5.16 6.65 -5.44
CA VAL A 91 5.98 6.87 -4.26
C VAL A 91 5.18 7.75 -3.30
N THR A 92 5.14 7.33 -2.04
CA THR A 92 4.44 8.07 -1.00
C THR A 92 5.38 8.37 0.15
N ARG A 93 5.02 9.39 0.93
CA ARG A 93 5.62 9.64 2.23
C ARG A 93 4.53 9.50 3.27
N GLY A 94 4.79 8.71 4.30
CA GLY A 94 3.80 8.46 5.33
C GLY A 94 4.38 7.68 6.48
N GLY A 95 3.58 6.83 7.07
CA GLY A 95 4.01 5.97 8.17
C GLY A 95 2.86 5.61 9.10
N VAL A 96 3.19 4.82 10.10
CA VAL A 96 2.24 4.36 11.10
C VAL A 96 1.87 5.52 12.04
N LEU A 97 0.58 5.64 12.32
CA LEU A 97 0.00 6.59 13.26
C LEU A 97 -0.41 5.87 14.52
N VAL A 98 -0.01 6.39 15.66
CA VAL A 98 -0.34 5.84 16.97
C VAL A 98 -1.23 6.82 17.70
N GLY A 99 -2.26 6.29 18.39
CA GLY A 99 -3.19 7.14 19.13
C GLY A 99 -3.94 8.09 18.22
N ASP A 100 -3.96 9.35 18.56
CA ASP A 100 -4.67 10.39 17.81
C ASP A 100 -3.74 11.21 16.89
N GLU A 101 -2.56 10.67 16.58
CA GLU A 101 -1.64 11.32 15.65
C GLU A 101 -2.31 11.56 14.29
N THR A 102 -2.01 12.70 13.68
CA THR A 102 -2.44 13.03 12.32
C THR A 102 -1.29 12.93 11.32
N GLN A 103 -0.05 12.89 11.84
CA GLN A 103 1.16 12.68 11.04
C GLN A 103 2.04 11.70 11.80
N PRO A 104 2.80 10.85 11.10
CA PRO A 104 3.70 9.94 11.78
C PRO A 104 4.84 10.70 12.46
N ALA A 105 5.24 10.20 13.62
CA ALA A 105 6.43 10.73 14.27
C ALA A 105 7.64 10.56 13.35
N PRO A 106 8.65 11.45 13.43
CA PRO A 106 9.79 11.38 12.52
C PRO A 106 10.48 10.03 12.45
N GLU A 107 10.55 9.31 13.56
CA GLU A 107 11.18 7.98 13.62
C GLU A 107 10.36 6.90 12.93
N ARG A 108 9.09 7.15 12.65
CA ARG A 108 8.20 6.22 11.94
C ARG A 108 7.88 6.66 10.52
N ALA A 109 8.34 7.84 10.10
CA ALA A 109 8.11 8.32 8.74
C ALA A 109 8.88 7.47 7.74
N VAL A 110 8.23 7.09 6.66
CA VAL A 110 8.81 6.25 5.62
C VAL A 110 8.53 6.83 4.23
N HIS A 111 9.44 6.55 3.31
CA HIS A 111 9.15 6.61 1.89
C HIS A 111 8.75 5.20 1.45
N ALA A 112 7.69 5.09 0.70
CA ALA A 112 7.22 3.80 0.21
C ALA A 112 7.10 3.82 -1.30
N THR A 113 7.52 2.72 -1.92
CA THR A 113 7.35 2.50 -3.35
C THR A 113 6.27 1.43 -3.54
N TRP A 114 5.30 1.75 -4.37
CA TRP A 114 4.15 0.90 -4.67
C TRP A 114 4.19 0.59 -6.15
N VAL A 115 4.32 -0.67 -6.49
CA VAL A 115 4.25 -1.13 -7.88
C VAL A 115 2.89 -1.75 -8.10
N LEU A 116 2.14 -1.18 -9.04
CA LEU A 116 0.78 -1.59 -9.33
C LEU A 116 0.70 -2.27 -10.68
N ALA A 117 -0.17 -3.26 -10.76
CA ALA A 117 -0.47 -3.98 -11.99
C ALA A 117 -1.96 -3.95 -12.23
N LYS A 118 -2.36 -3.74 -13.50
CA LYS A 118 -3.75 -3.82 -13.90
C LYS A 118 -4.05 -5.25 -14.36
N GLN A 119 -4.94 -5.93 -13.65
CA GLN A 119 -5.33 -7.30 -13.94
C GLN A 119 -6.86 -7.36 -14.04
N ASP A 120 -7.36 -7.85 -15.14
CA ASP A 120 -8.80 -7.96 -15.38
C ASP A 120 -9.52 -6.62 -15.15
N GLY A 121 -8.91 -5.54 -15.63
CA GLY A 121 -9.45 -4.19 -15.50
C GLY A 121 -9.33 -3.55 -14.13
N ARG A 122 -8.66 -4.22 -13.19
CA ARG A 122 -8.51 -3.73 -11.81
C ARG A 122 -7.05 -3.45 -11.51
N TRP A 123 -6.80 -2.32 -10.85
CA TRP A 123 -5.46 -2.00 -10.36
C TRP A 123 -5.24 -2.61 -9.00
N LEU A 124 -4.18 -3.42 -8.87
CA LEU A 124 -3.79 -4.10 -7.64
C LEU A 124 -2.33 -3.83 -7.36
N LEU A 125 -1.98 -3.94 -6.09
CA LEU A 125 -0.61 -3.76 -5.62
C LEU A 125 0.15 -5.07 -5.81
N THR A 126 1.21 -5.04 -6.60
CA THR A 126 2.00 -6.26 -6.87
C THR A 126 3.33 -6.27 -6.14
N ALA A 127 3.85 -5.11 -5.74
CA ALA A 127 5.04 -5.02 -4.90
C ALA A 127 4.97 -3.76 -4.04
N TYR A 128 5.30 -3.89 -2.79
CA TYR A 128 5.37 -2.78 -1.84
C TYR A 128 6.68 -2.86 -1.08
N GLN A 129 7.34 -1.73 -0.94
CA GLN A 129 8.56 -1.64 -0.16
C GLN A 129 8.64 -0.27 0.49
N ASN A 130 9.10 -0.22 1.72
CA ASN A 130 9.33 1.07 2.37
C ASN A 130 10.70 1.12 3.04
N SER A 131 11.12 2.33 3.34
CA SER A 131 12.35 2.60 4.07
C SER A 131 12.18 3.88 4.88
N PRO A 132 12.98 4.07 5.95
CA PRO A 132 12.90 5.30 6.73
C PRO A 132 13.06 6.54 5.87
N ALA A 133 12.20 7.53 6.09
CA ALA A 133 12.24 8.78 5.32
C ALA A 133 13.32 9.74 5.84
N ASN A 134 13.72 9.57 7.09
CA ASN A 134 14.72 10.42 7.72
C ASN A 134 16.03 9.64 7.89
N ALA A 135 17.14 10.28 7.59
CA ALA A 135 18.45 9.68 7.80
C ALA A 135 18.66 9.44 9.28
N VAL A 136 19.33 8.36 9.61
CA VAL A 136 19.66 8.01 10.99
C VAL A 136 21.07 8.48 11.30
#